data_b3cd927dceb8b8f8d63b7f75c2dd8aa3
#
_entry.id   b3cd927dceb8b8f8d63b7f75c2dd8aa3
#
_cell.length_a   1.000
_cell.length_b   1.000
_cell.length_c   1.000
_cell.angle_alpha   90.00
_cell.angle_beta   90.00
_cell.angle_gamma   90.00
#
_symmetry.space_group_name_H-M   'P 1'
#
loop_
_entity.id
_entity.type
_entity.pdbx_description
1 polymer ?
#
loop_
_entity_poly.entity_id
_entity_poly.type
_entity_poly.pdbx_seq_one_letter_code
_entity_poly.pdbx_strand_id
1 'polypeptide(L)'
;MWDERYSGTEFAFGTEPNDFLRETFEQIPVGGHVLCLAEGEGRNAVFLAEQGFTVTAMDMSEVGLNKANKLAKDRGVAITTQVADLEHYNFGQYKWDAIVSIWAHVPETVRQYVHAQVGTALKPEGVFIVEAYTERQLETEAVGGPPASQRERFGALENFQNELVGLKEIVGVEKLRIVSEGKRHQGLSAVVQFVGKKVSN
;
A
#
# COMPACT_ATOMS: atom_id res chain seq x y z
N MET A 1 0.67 7.71 18.01
CA MET A 1 0.99 6.27 17.78
C MET A 1 1.90 6.07 16.57
N TRP A 2 1.54 6.51 15.33
CA TRP A 2 2.43 6.34 14.17
C TRP A 2 3.64 7.26 14.22
N ASP A 3 3.49 8.54 14.57
CA ASP A 3 4.63 9.46 14.75
C ASP A 3 5.65 8.94 15.76
N GLU A 4 5.18 8.37 16.87
CA GLU A 4 6.05 7.75 17.87
C GLU A 4 6.80 6.53 17.28
N ARG A 5 6.11 5.73 16.43
CA ARG A 5 6.73 4.57 15.75
C ARG A 5 7.83 5.00 14.78
N TYR A 6 7.67 6.14 14.12
CA TYR A 6 8.62 6.68 13.15
C TYR A 6 9.64 7.67 13.75
N SER A 7 9.55 8.00 15.04
CA SER A 7 10.41 8.99 15.70
C SER A 7 11.90 8.58 15.80
N GLY A 8 12.20 7.28 15.69
CA GLY A 8 13.56 6.77 15.70
C GLY A 8 14.36 7.20 14.45
N THR A 9 15.69 7.17 14.54
CA THR A 9 16.59 7.49 13.42
C THR A 9 16.58 6.43 12.33
N GLU A 10 16.35 5.17 12.69
CA GLU A 10 16.26 4.04 11.77
C GLU A 10 14.88 3.97 11.09
N PHE A 11 14.81 3.39 9.90
CA PHE A 11 13.57 3.08 9.22
C PHE A 11 12.92 1.83 9.83
N ALA A 12 11.70 1.97 10.33
CA ALA A 12 10.99 0.87 11.02
C ALA A 12 10.71 -0.33 10.09
N PHE A 13 10.48 -0.05 8.81
CA PHE A 13 10.14 -1.05 7.78
C PHE A 13 11.21 -1.16 6.69
N GLY A 14 12.43 -0.63 6.93
CA GLY A 14 13.51 -0.61 5.94
C GLY A 14 13.30 0.43 4.84
N THR A 15 14.20 0.40 3.85
CA THR A 15 14.23 1.36 2.73
C THR A 15 14.01 0.70 1.36
N GLU A 16 13.99 -0.64 1.32
CA GLU A 16 13.70 -1.40 0.10
C GLU A 16 12.19 -1.58 -0.09
N PRO A 17 11.69 -1.56 -1.33
CA PRO A 17 10.28 -1.72 -1.61
C PRO A 17 9.77 -3.10 -1.21
N ASN A 18 8.48 -3.22 -1.07
CA ASN A 18 7.79 -4.49 -0.93
C ASN A 18 8.03 -5.35 -2.18
N ASP A 19 8.26 -6.66 -1.99
CA ASP A 19 8.59 -7.57 -3.08
C ASP A 19 7.44 -7.71 -4.08
N PHE A 20 6.20 -7.81 -3.62
CA PHE A 20 5.04 -7.92 -4.51
C PHE A 20 4.86 -6.65 -5.36
N LEU A 21 5.08 -5.47 -4.79
CA LEU A 21 5.07 -4.23 -5.56
C LEU A 21 6.19 -4.24 -6.60
N ARG A 22 7.39 -4.72 -6.24
CA ARG A 22 8.53 -4.86 -7.19
C ARG A 22 8.22 -5.82 -8.33
N GLU A 23 7.44 -6.87 -8.09
CA GLU A 23 7.03 -7.85 -9.09
C GLU A 23 5.90 -7.35 -10.00
N THR A 24 5.11 -6.36 -9.55
CA THR A 24 3.87 -5.96 -10.22
C THR A 24 3.82 -4.51 -10.71
N PHE A 25 4.81 -3.68 -10.39
CA PHE A 25 4.79 -2.26 -10.76
C PHE A 25 4.71 -2.03 -12.27
N GLU A 26 5.18 -2.95 -13.10
CA GLU A 26 5.08 -2.87 -14.56
C GLU A 26 3.63 -2.95 -15.09
N GLN A 27 2.66 -3.32 -14.25
CA GLN A 27 1.23 -3.21 -14.56
C GLN A 27 0.74 -1.76 -14.57
N ILE A 28 1.49 -0.83 -13.97
CA ILE A 28 1.17 0.59 -13.94
C ILE A 28 1.51 1.21 -15.31
N PRO A 29 0.62 2.01 -15.91
CA PRO A 29 0.92 2.74 -17.14
C PRO A 29 2.21 3.55 -17.02
N VAL A 30 3.09 3.44 -18.01
CA VAL A 30 4.42 4.09 -18.01
C VAL A 30 4.32 5.60 -17.75
N GLY A 31 5.12 6.10 -16.80
CA GLY A 31 5.12 7.52 -16.40
C GLY A 31 3.85 7.95 -15.67
N GLY A 32 3.02 7.01 -15.27
CA GLY A 32 1.73 7.26 -14.62
C GLY A 32 1.84 7.99 -13.28
N HIS A 33 0.72 8.57 -12.86
CA HIS A 33 0.58 9.21 -11.55
C HIS A 33 0.08 8.20 -10.52
N VAL A 34 0.88 7.91 -9.51
CA VAL A 34 0.62 6.88 -8.49
C VAL A 34 0.30 7.51 -7.14
N LEU A 35 -0.74 7.01 -6.48
CA LEU A 35 -1.05 7.31 -5.09
C LEU A 35 -0.65 6.12 -4.21
N CYS A 36 0.27 6.33 -3.28
CA CYS A 36 0.62 5.34 -2.25
C CYS A 36 -0.11 5.65 -0.95
N LEU A 37 -0.91 4.69 -0.46
CA LEU A 37 -1.75 4.82 0.73
C LEU A 37 -1.02 4.31 1.97
N ALA A 38 -1.15 5.02 3.10
CA ALA A 38 -0.52 4.68 4.38
C ALA A 38 0.97 4.35 4.21
N GLU A 39 1.67 5.23 3.50
CA GLU A 39 3.01 4.99 2.95
C GLU A 39 4.12 5.04 4.02
N GLY A 40 3.87 5.70 5.14
CA GLY A 40 4.80 5.80 6.24
C GLY A 40 6.11 6.49 5.85
N GLU A 41 7.22 5.76 5.89
CA GLU A 41 8.58 6.26 5.67
C GLU A 41 9.02 6.25 4.18
N GLY A 42 8.11 5.91 3.24
CA GLY A 42 8.28 6.20 1.82
C GLY A 42 9.00 5.16 0.97
N ARG A 43 9.30 3.98 1.47
CA ARG A 43 10.10 2.97 0.73
C ARG A 43 9.48 2.55 -0.61
N ASN A 44 8.16 2.39 -0.67
CA ASN A 44 7.45 2.04 -1.90
C ASN A 44 7.30 3.23 -2.84
N ALA A 45 6.96 4.41 -2.29
CA ALA A 45 6.83 5.64 -3.06
C ALA A 45 8.15 6.05 -3.72
N VAL A 46 9.26 5.94 -2.98
CA VAL A 46 10.60 6.25 -3.50
C VAL A 46 10.99 5.28 -4.60
N PHE A 47 10.79 3.97 -4.39
CA PHE A 47 11.02 2.96 -5.44
C PHE A 47 10.25 3.29 -6.73
N LEU A 48 8.95 3.60 -6.63
CA LEU A 48 8.15 3.94 -7.80
C LEU A 48 8.65 5.22 -8.49
N ALA A 49 9.09 6.22 -7.72
CA ALA A 49 9.70 7.42 -8.29
C ALA A 49 11.02 7.11 -9.02
N GLU A 50 11.86 6.18 -8.50
CA GLU A 50 13.06 5.67 -9.18
C GLU A 50 12.72 4.96 -10.51
N GLN A 51 11.52 4.35 -10.61
CA GLN A 51 11.03 3.74 -11.86
C GLN A 51 10.41 4.77 -12.84
N GLY A 52 10.43 6.07 -12.52
CA GLY A 52 9.97 7.14 -13.39
C GLY A 52 8.49 7.50 -13.26
N PHE A 53 7.80 7.04 -12.22
CA PHE A 53 6.43 7.45 -11.93
C PHE A 53 6.37 8.80 -11.22
N THR A 54 5.27 9.53 -11.42
CA THR A 54 4.92 10.69 -10.59
C THR A 54 4.19 10.19 -9.35
N VAL A 55 4.77 10.34 -8.16
CA VAL A 55 4.26 9.68 -6.95
C VAL A 55 3.74 10.68 -5.93
N THR A 56 2.55 10.42 -5.41
CA THR A 56 1.99 11.04 -4.21
C THR A 56 1.96 9.99 -3.10
N ALA A 57 2.70 10.23 -2.03
CA ALA A 57 2.69 9.43 -0.80
C ALA A 57 1.78 10.07 0.23
N MET A 58 0.76 9.37 0.71
CA MET A 58 -0.09 9.85 1.78
C MET A 58 0.03 8.98 3.02
N ASP A 59 0.05 9.61 4.17
CA ASP A 59 0.03 8.98 5.49
C ASP A 59 -0.55 9.95 6.52
N MET A 60 -1.03 9.43 7.64
CA MET A 60 -1.46 10.26 8.76
C MET A 60 -0.27 10.78 9.60
N SER A 61 0.91 10.17 9.45
CA SER A 61 2.13 10.54 10.17
C SER A 61 2.97 11.54 9.38
N GLU A 62 3.04 12.77 9.87
CA GLU A 62 3.94 13.78 9.35
C GLU A 62 5.42 13.38 9.55
N VAL A 63 5.73 12.73 10.67
CA VAL A 63 7.08 12.22 10.95
C VAL A 63 7.51 11.17 9.93
N GLY A 64 6.62 10.24 9.58
CA GLY A 64 6.87 9.25 8.54
C GLY A 64 7.12 9.90 7.19
N LEU A 65 6.24 10.83 6.78
CA LEU A 65 6.37 11.53 5.49
C LEU A 65 7.61 12.43 5.39
N ASN A 66 8.08 12.99 6.50
CA ASN A 66 9.35 13.72 6.54
C ASN A 66 10.54 12.79 6.27
N LYS A 67 10.51 11.55 6.80
CA LYS A 67 11.51 10.51 6.48
C LYS A 67 11.38 10.05 5.03
N ALA A 68 10.17 9.93 4.48
CA ALA A 68 9.93 9.62 3.08
C ALA A 68 10.56 10.66 2.14
N ASN A 69 10.39 11.95 2.43
CA ASN A 69 11.02 13.05 1.69
C ASN A 69 12.55 13.01 1.78
N LYS A 70 13.07 12.68 2.98
CA LYS A 70 14.53 12.51 3.15
C LYS A 70 15.05 11.34 2.32
N LEU A 71 14.38 10.18 2.36
CA LEU A 71 14.74 9.00 1.58
C LEU A 71 14.73 9.30 0.07
N ALA A 72 13.68 9.98 -0.42
CA ALA A 72 13.58 10.39 -1.82
C ALA A 72 14.77 11.28 -2.23
N LYS A 73 15.11 12.27 -1.40
CA LYS A 73 16.28 13.13 -1.64
C LYS A 73 17.59 12.34 -1.66
N ASP A 74 17.78 11.43 -0.70
CA ASP A 74 19.00 10.60 -0.61
C ASP A 74 19.13 9.66 -1.83
N ARG A 75 18.01 9.24 -2.44
CA ARG A 75 17.95 8.43 -3.66
C ARG A 75 17.91 9.25 -4.96
N GLY A 76 17.95 10.59 -4.90
CA GLY A 76 18.00 11.47 -6.06
C GLY A 76 16.67 11.59 -6.83
N VAL A 77 15.54 11.28 -6.19
CA VAL A 77 14.20 11.40 -6.76
C VAL A 77 13.33 12.37 -5.97
N ALA A 78 12.16 12.72 -6.52
CA ALA A 78 11.16 13.57 -5.87
C ALA A 78 9.83 12.83 -5.75
N ILE A 79 9.18 12.99 -4.60
CA ILE A 79 7.81 12.55 -4.35
C ILE A 79 6.99 13.73 -3.79
N THR A 80 5.68 13.68 -3.98
CA THR A 80 4.77 14.59 -3.29
C THR A 80 4.27 13.89 -2.03
N THR A 81 4.34 14.55 -0.86
CA THR A 81 3.81 14.00 0.39
C THR A 81 2.55 14.73 0.81
N GLN A 82 1.58 14.01 1.37
CA GLN A 82 0.31 14.54 1.83
C GLN A 82 -0.07 13.92 3.18
N VAL A 83 -0.09 14.74 4.23
CA VAL A 83 -0.61 14.30 5.53
C VAL A 83 -2.14 14.24 5.44
N ALA A 84 -2.70 13.05 5.59
CA ALA A 84 -4.14 12.84 5.52
C ALA A 84 -4.56 11.52 6.21
N ASP A 85 -5.83 11.48 6.63
CA ASP A 85 -6.46 10.27 7.17
C ASP A 85 -7.29 9.61 6.07
N LEU A 86 -7.10 8.30 5.88
CA LEU A 86 -7.84 7.49 4.91
C LEU A 86 -9.35 7.50 5.13
N GLU A 87 -9.80 7.69 6.36
CA GLU A 87 -11.23 7.74 6.72
C GLU A 87 -11.98 8.86 5.99
N HIS A 88 -11.28 9.94 5.65
CA HIS A 88 -11.87 11.14 5.03
C HIS A 88 -11.15 11.60 3.78
N TYR A 89 -10.22 10.78 3.25
CA TYR A 89 -9.41 11.16 2.11
C TYR A 89 -10.24 11.26 0.82
N ASN A 90 -10.15 12.38 0.14
CA ASN A 90 -10.76 12.58 -1.17
C ASN A 90 -9.83 12.09 -2.27
N PHE A 91 -10.13 10.93 -2.83
CA PHE A 91 -9.34 10.30 -3.90
C PHE A 91 -9.42 11.03 -5.24
N GLY A 92 -10.44 11.89 -5.45
CA GLY A 92 -10.73 12.50 -6.73
C GLY A 92 -11.38 11.52 -7.72
N GLN A 93 -11.58 11.98 -8.96
CA GLN A 93 -12.15 11.16 -10.04
C GLN A 93 -11.17 11.11 -11.21
N TYR A 94 -10.95 9.93 -11.78
CA TYR A 94 -10.05 9.71 -12.92
C TYR A 94 -8.68 10.39 -12.77
N LYS A 95 -8.15 10.36 -11.55
CA LYS A 95 -6.94 11.13 -11.19
C LYS A 95 -5.69 10.28 -11.25
N TRP A 96 -5.78 8.98 -10.93
CA TRP A 96 -4.65 8.12 -10.69
C TRP A 96 -4.50 7.04 -11.75
N ASP A 97 -3.27 6.84 -12.23
CA ASP A 97 -2.91 5.71 -13.08
C ASP A 97 -2.68 4.45 -12.25
N ALA A 98 -2.30 4.62 -10.97
CA ALA A 98 -2.32 3.55 -10.00
C ALA A 98 -2.64 4.05 -8.58
N ILE A 99 -3.19 3.16 -7.77
CA ILE A 99 -3.30 3.30 -6.33
C ILE A 99 -2.62 2.08 -5.71
N VAL A 100 -1.72 2.29 -4.76
CA VAL A 100 -0.92 1.25 -4.10
C VAL A 100 -1.23 1.24 -2.61
N SER A 101 -1.52 0.07 -2.07
CA SER A 101 -1.86 -0.15 -0.65
C SER A 101 -1.08 -1.34 -0.10
N ILE A 102 0.09 -1.09 0.46
CA ILE A 102 0.96 -2.13 1.02
C ILE A 102 0.97 -2.02 2.54
N TRP A 103 0.53 -3.09 3.21
CA TRP A 103 0.44 -3.20 4.67
C TRP A 103 -0.43 -2.13 5.35
N ALA A 104 -1.39 -1.56 4.64
CA ALA A 104 -2.36 -0.61 5.18
C ALA A 104 -3.49 -1.34 5.94
N HIS A 105 -3.20 -1.77 7.16
CA HIS A 105 -4.14 -2.50 8.02
C HIS A 105 -5.05 -1.52 8.78
N VAL A 106 -6.04 -1.01 8.09
CA VAL A 106 -7.05 -0.07 8.64
C VAL A 106 -8.30 -0.81 9.13
N PRO A 107 -9.16 -0.19 9.95
CA PRO A 107 -10.46 -0.75 10.30
C PRO A 107 -11.28 -1.12 9.06
N GLU A 108 -12.15 -2.12 9.20
CA GLU A 108 -12.97 -2.60 8.08
C GLU A 108 -13.78 -1.49 7.40
N THR A 109 -14.39 -0.61 8.18
CA THR A 109 -15.16 0.53 7.66
C THR A 109 -14.31 1.48 6.80
N VAL A 110 -13.05 1.71 7.20
CA VAL A 110 -12.10 2.53 6.43
C VAL A 110 -11.67 1.79 5.17
N ARG A 111 -11.39 0.48 5.25
CA ARG A 111 -11.08 -0.35 4.08
C ARG A 111 -12.20 -0.29 3.04
N GLN A 112 -13.44 -0.51 3.48
CA GLN A 112 -14.62 -0.46 2.60
C GLN A 112 -14.80 0.92 1.96
N TYR A 113 -14.60 2.00 2.72
CA TYR A 113 -14.61 3.36 2.19
C TYR A 113 -13.54 3.55 1.10
N VAL A 114 -12.29 3.16 1.37
CA VAL A 114 -11.18 3.24 0.41
C VAL A 114 -11.50 2.45 -0.86
N HIS A 115 -11.91 1.19 -0.73
CA HIS A 115 -12.21 0.32 -1.87
C HIS A 115 -13.36 0.85 -2.73
N ALA A 116 -14.40 1.43 -2.12
CA ALA A 116 -15.50 2.07 -2.85
C ALA A 116 -15.03 3.28 -3.70
N GLN A 117 -13.96 3.98 -3.30
CA GLN A 117 -13.42 5.12 -4.02
C GLN A 117 -12.47 4.71 -5.17
N VAL A 118 -11.77 3.59 -5.03
CA VAL A 118 -10.72 3.15 -5.97
C VAL A 118 -11.21 3.12 -7.42
N GLY A 119 -12.36 2.49 -7.67
CA GLY A 119 -12.91 2.37 -9.03
C GLY A 119 -13.20 3.72 -9.71
N THR A 120 -13.63 4.73 -8.95
CA THR A 120 -13.91 6.08 -9.46
C THR A 120 -12.61 6.89 -9.59
N ALA A 121 -11.68 6.73 -8.66
CA ALA A 121 -10.43 7.49 -8.60
C ALA A 121 -9.43 7.09 -9.68
N LEU A 122 -9.43 5.82 -10.07
CA LEU A 122 -8.57 5.33 -11.15
C LEU A 122 -9.02 5.86 -12.51
N LYS A 123 -8.06 6.21 -13.36
CA LYS A 123 -8.26 6.43 -14.79
C LYS A 123 -8.61 5.11 -15.49
N PRO A 124 -9.18 5.14 -16.72
CA PRO A 124 -9.26 3.94 -17.55
C PRO A 124 -7.88 3.27 -17.67
N GLU A 125 -7.84 1.94 -17.61
CA GLU A 125 -6.60 1.11 -17.58
C GLU A 125 -5.73 1.28 -16.32
N GLY A 126 -6.13 2.14 -15.37
CA GLY A 126 -5.44 2.30 -14.10
C GLY A 126 -5.55 1.04 -13.22
N VAL A 127 -4.58 0.84 -12.34
CA VAL A 127 -4.47 -0.36 -11.52
C VAL A 127 -4.52 -0.08 -10.02
N PHE A 128 -5.08 -1.02 -9.27
CA PHE A 128 -4.98 -1.06 -7.81
C PHE A 128 -4.10 -2.23 -7.41
N ILE A 129 -3.03 -1.97 -6.67
CA ILE A 129 -2.09 -2.99 -6.17
C ILE A 129 -2.17 -3.01 -4.66
N VAL A 130 -2.48 -4.16 -4.08
CA VAL A 130 -2.59 -4.31 -2.63
C VAL A 130 -1.96 -5.59 -2.14
N GLU A 131 -1.18 -5.51 -1.06
CA GLU A 131 -0.76 -6.64 -0.25
C GLU A 131 -1.08 -6.37 1.22
N ALA A 132 -1.70 -7.35 1.87
CA ALA A 132 -2.03 -7.30 3.29
C ALA A 132 -1.81 -8.66 3.95
N TYR A 133 -1.65 -8.68 5.28
CA TYR A 133 -1.70 -9.93 6.02
C TYR A 133 -3.13 -10.47 6.06
N THR A 134 -3.26 -11.79 5.94
CA THR A 134 -4.52 -12.50 6.21
C THR A 134 -4.61 -12.88 7.69
N GLU A 135 -5.81 -13.24 8.17
CA GLU A 135 -6.01 -13.65 9.56
C GLU A 135 -5.15 -14.88 9.92
N ARG A 136 -4.80 -15.73 8.95
CA ARG A 136 -3.86 -16.86 9.13
C ARG A 136 -2.47 -16.43 9.59
N GLN A 137 -2.11 -15.14 9.50
CA GLN A 137 -0.88 -14.60 10.08
C GLN A 137 -0.78 -14.85 11.58
N LEU A 138 -1.92 -14.89 12.28
CA LEU A 138 -1.97 -15.18 13.73
C LEU A 138 -1.57 -16.63 14.09
N GLU A 139 -1.51 -17.51 13.10
CA GLU A 139 -1.08 -18.92 13.24
C GLU A 139 0.41 -19.10 12.93
N THR A 140 1.11 -18.04 12.52
CA THR A 140 2.54 -18.07 12.17
C THR A 140 3.41 -17.56 13.31
N GLU A 141 4.71 -17.89 13.25
CA GLU A 141 5.72 -17.32 14.15
C GLU A 141 6.35 -16.03 13.59
N ALA A 142 5.84 -15.53 12.44
CA ALA A 142 6.37 -14.35 11.78
C ALA A 142 6.01 -13.06 12.53
N VAL A 143 6.89 -12.07 12.40
CA VAL A 143 6.64 -10.73 12.94
C VAL A 143 5.94 -9.87 11.90
N GLY A 144 4.81 -9.31 12.27
CA GLY A 144 4.04 -8.39 11.43
C GLY A 144 2.53 -8.60 11.52
N GLY A 145 1.79 -7.62 11.02
CA GLY A 145 0.33 -7.65 11.00
C GLY A 145 -0.33 -7.05 12.25
N PRO A 146 -1.65 -6.91 12.22
CA PRO A 146 -2.46 -6.48 13.35
C PRO A 146 -2.42 -7.51 14.50
N PRO A 147 -2.63 -7.07 15.76
CA PRO A 147 -2.79 -8.00 16.87
C PRO A 147 -4.14 -8.74 16.78
N ALA A 148 -4.24 -9.89 17.45
CA ALA A 148 -5.46 -10.71 17.49
C ALA A 148 -6.72 -9.98 18.00
N SER A 149 -6.57 -8.88 18.73
CA SER A 149 -7.67 -8.02 19.16
C SER A 149 -8.23 -7.12 18.06
N GLN A 150 -7.61 -7.10 16.87
CA GLN A 150 -8.00 -6.25 15.72
C GLN A 150 -8.12 -7.11 14.45
N ARG A 151 -8.81 -8.27 14.56
CA ARG A 151 -8.97 -9.23 13.46
C ARG A 151 -9.64 -8.62 12.22
N GLU A 152 -10.51 -7.64 12.40
CA GLU A 152 -11.20 -6.93 11.31
C GLU A 152 -10.27 -6.13 10.39
N ARG A 153 -9.01 -5.97 10.79
CA ARG A 153 -7.99 -5.27 9.98
C ARG A 153 -7.19 -6.18 9.05
N PHE A 154 -7.35 -7.50 9.17
CA PHE A 154 -6.69 -8.40 8.22
C PHE A 154 -7.41 -8.37 6.87
N GLY A 155 -6.63 -8.57 5.80
CA GLY A 155 -7.16 -8.72 4.45
C GLY A 155 -7.67 -10.14 4.19
N ALA A 156 -8.61 -10.25 3.26
CA ALA A 156 -9.01 -11.52 2.69
C ALA A 156 -9.29 -11.31 1.19
N LEU A 157 -8.97 -12.31 0.37
CA LEU A 157 -9.18 -12.22 -1.08
C LEU A 157 -10.66 -12.01 -1.42
N GLU A 158 -11.54 -12.72 -0.74
CA GLU A 158 -13.00 -12.60 -0.91
C GLU A 158 -13.48 -11.15 -0.66
N ASN A 159 -12.93 -10.48 0.38
CA ASN A 159 -13.28 -9.09 0.67
C ASN A 159 -12.84 -8.18 -0.49
N PHE A 160 -11.63 -8.36 -1.01
CA PHE A 160 -11.14 -7.54 -2.12
C PHE A 160 -11.97 -7.76 -3.38
N GLN A 161 -12.32 -9.00 -3.71
CA GLN A 161 -13.16 -9.34 -4.85
C GLN A 161 -14.57 -8.75 -4.75
N ASN A 162 -15.15 -8.71 -3.56
CA ASN A 162 -16.50 -8.18 -3.32
C ASN A 162 -16.53 -6.64 -3.24
N GLU A 163 -15.49 -6.02 -2.68
CA GLU A 163 -15.43 -4.58 -2.41
C GLU A 163 -14.92 -3.75 -3.62
N LEU A 164 -14.00 -4.31 -4.44
CA LEU A 164 -13.34 -3.61 -5.55
C LEU A 164 -14.16 -3.70 -6.84
N VAL A 165 -15.38 -3.21 -6.79
CA VAL A 165 -16.32 -3.25 -7.93
C VAL A 165 -15.79 -2.42 -9.10
N GLY A 166 -15.93 -2.96 -10.32
CA GLY A 166 -15.50 -2.29 -11.56
C GLY A 166 -14.02 -2.49 -11.91
N LEU A 167 -13.28 -3.27 -11.12
CA LEU A 167 -11.93 -3.72 -11.46
C LEU A 167 -11.97 -5.17 -11.97
N LYS A 168 -11.22 -5.42 -13.03
CA LYS A 168 -10.89 -6.78 -13.47
C LYS A 168 -9.71 -7.29 -12.67
N GLU A 169 -9.88 -8.41 -11.99
CA GLU A 169 -8.78 -9.09 -11.30
C GLU A 169 -7.72 -9.55 -12.29
N ILE A 170 -6.47 -9.17 -12.05
CA ILE A 170 -5.26 -9.61 -12.76
C ILE A 170 -4.49 -10.60 -11.90
N VAL A 171 -4.37 -10.33 -10.61
CA VAL A 171 -3.80 -11.20 -9.59
C VAL A 171 -4.76 -11.24 -8.42
N GLY A 172 -5.07 -12.43 -7.92
CA GLY A 172 -5.84 -12.64 -6.70
C GLY A 172 -5.39 -13.93 -6.03
N VAL A 173 -4.66 -13.85 -4.92
CA VAL A 173 -4.13 -15.05 -4.24
C VAL A 173 -3.90 -14.80 -2.76
N GLU A 174 -4.25 -15.81 -1.94
CA GLU A 174 -3.76 -15.94 -0.58
C GLU A 174 -2.68 -16.99 -0.52
N LYS A 175 -1.55 -16.67 0.09
CA LYS A 175 -0.40 -17.58 0.16
C LYS A 175 0.48 -17.36 1.39
N LEU A 176 1.33 -18.33 1.66
CA LEU A 176 2.48 -18.13 2.55
C LEU A 176 3.67 -17.65 1.72
N ARG A 177 4.36 -16.62 2.21
CA ARG A 177 5.65 -16.19 1.66
C ARG A 177 6.60 -15.74 2.76
N ILE A 178 7.90 -15.79 2.48
CA ILE A 178 8.89 -15.18 3.37
C ILE A 178 8.83 -13.67 3.14
N VAL A 179 8.62 -12.93 4.24
CA VAL A 179 8.70 -11.46 4.27
C VAL A 179 9.99 -11.08 4.97
N SER A 180 10.74 -10.13 4.41
CA SER A 180 11.96 -9.57 4.99
C SER A 180 12.01 -8.07 4.73
N GLU A 181 11.18 -7.31 5.45
CA GLU A 181 10.93 -5.90 5.22
C GLU A 181 11.12 -5.10 6.52
N GLY A 182 12.37 -4.71 6.77
CA GLY A 182 12.76 -4.06 8.01
C GLY A 182 12.64 -4.98 9.24
N LYS A 183 12.64 -4.39 10.43
CA LYS A 183 12.60 -5.14 11.70
C LYS A 183 11.20 -5.61 12.10
N ARG A 184 10.15 -5.09 11.45
CA ARG A 184 8.75 -5.26 11.85
C ARG A 184 7.93 -6.15 10.94
N HIS A 185 8.50 -6.60 9.82
CA HIS A 185 7.90 -7.54 8.88
C HIS A 185 8.94 -8.61 8.54
N GLN A 186 8.90 -9.73 9.26
CA GLN A 186 9.91 -10.79 9.17
C GLN A 186 9.29 -12.18 9.30
N GLY A 187 9.72 -13.10 8.45
CA GLY A 187 9.43 -14.53 8.58
C GLY A 187 8.39 -15.05 7.57
N LEU A 188 7.99 -16.31 7.73
CA LEU A 188 7.02 -16.97 6.88
C LEU A 188 5.61 -16.45 7.20
N SER A 189 5.11 -15.60 6.37
CA SER A 189 3.90 -14.80 6.58
C SER A 189 2.75 -15.24 5.70
N ALA A 190 1.53 -15.16 6.24
CA ALA A 190 0.30 -15.42 5.50
C ALA A 190 -0.24 -14.10 4.92
N VAL A 191 -0.28 -13.98 3.60
CA VAL A 191 -0.61 -12.76 2.89
C VAL A 191 -1.71 -12.97 1.86
N VAL A 192 -2.45 -11.90 1.57
CA VAL A 192 -3.27 -11.75 0.37
C VAL A 192 -2.61 -10.73 -0.54
N GLN A 193 -2.52 -11.07 -1.82
CA GLN A 193 -2.01 -10.23 -2.89
C GLN A 193 -3.09 -10.05 -3.95
N PHE A 194 -3.33 -8.80 -4.35
CA PHE A 194 -4.34 -8.49 -5.36
C PHE A 194 -3.85 -7.37 -6.28
N VAL A 195 -4.07 -7.57 -7.58
CA VAL A 195 -3.97 -6.53 -8.60
C VAL A 195 -5.28 -6.49 -9.36
N GLY A 196 -5.96 -5.35 -9.31
CA GLY A 196 -7.16 -5.08 -10.06
C GLY A 196 -6.95 -3.96 -11.08
N LYS A 197 -7.44 -4.16 -12.30
CA LYS A 197 -7.33 -3.18 -13.39
C LYS A 197 -8.70 -2.63 -13.74
N LYS A 198 -8.83 -1.30 -13.80
CA LYS A 198 -10.04 -0.64 -14.27
C LYS A 198 -10.24 -0.89 -15.75
N VAL A 199 -11.35 -1.52 -16.11
CA VAL A 199 -11.73 -1.72 -17.52
C VAL A 199 -12.21 -0.40 -18.13
N SER A 200 -11.78 -0.15 -19.36
CA SER A 200 -12.36 0.95 -20.18
C SER A 200 -13.78 0.55 -20.57
N ASN A 201 -14.73 1.41 -20.27
CA ASN A 201 -16.10 1.29 -20.80
C ASN A 201 -16.14 1.85 -22.21
#